data_bdaba7e9c0874ca789368c350043b9f6
#
_entry.id   bdaba7e9c0874ca789368c350043b9f6
#
_cell.length_a   1.000
_cell.length_b   1.000
_cell.length_c   1.000
_cell.angle_alpha   90.00
_cell.angle_beta   90.00
_cell.angle_gamma   90.00
#
_symmetry.space_group_name_H-M   'P 1'
#
loop_
_entity.id
_entity.type
_entity.pdbx_description
1 polymer ?
#
loop_
_entity_poly.entity_id
_entity_poly.type
_entity_poly.pdbx_seq_one_letter_code
_entity_poly.pdbx_strand_id
1 'polypeptide(L)'
;MKKTKLILFGIILAAFTSTATYAAEKFKVITTFTIIADMAKNVAGDAAEVSSITKPDAEIHEYQPTPGDIKRAQGAQLILSNGMHLETWFKRFYENMKNVPEVTVTTGIVPMGITEGPYNGKPNPHAWMSPDNGLIYVDNIRDALVKYDPENADTYMHNAEVYKQKITATIEPLREQVEKVPVEQRWLVSSEGAFSYLARDLGLKELYLWPINSDQEGTPQQVRKVVEQVRKYHIPAVFSESTVSDKPARQVARETGSHYGGVLYVDSLSSENGPVPTYIDLLKVTTGTVVKGLLDGMSNK
;
A
#
# COMPACT_ATOMS: atom_id res chain seq x y z
N MET A 1 -28.48 -80.18 45.52
CA MET A 1 -27.20 -79.46 45.32
C MET A 1 -27.30 -78.67 44.02
N LYS A 2 -27.60 -77.35 44.13
CA LYS A 2 -27.67 -76.44 42.97
C LYS A 2 -26.43 -75.49 43.02
N LYS A 3 -25.59 -75.58 41.99
CA LYS A 3 -24.39 -74.72 41.84
C LYS A 3 -24.79 -73.46 41.14
N THR A 4 -24.73 -72.33 41.85
CA THR A 4 -24.96 -71.01 41.33
C THR A 4 -23.64 -70.51 40.69
N LYS A 5 -23.62 -70.20 39.38
CA LYS A 5 -22.51 -69.56 38.68
C LYS A 5 -22.66 -68.09 38.78
N LEU A 6 -21.69 -67.40 39.41
CA LEU A 6 -21.56 -65.94 39.51
C LEU A 6 -20.86 -65.47 38.22
N ILE A 7 -21.54 -64.70 37.39
CA ILE A 7 -20.96 -64.04 36.21
C ILE A 7 -20.54 -62.65 36.63
N LEU A 8 -19.22 -62.40 36.63
CA LEU A 8 -18.62 -61.09 36.89
C LEU A 8 -18.64 -60.29 35.60
N PHE A 9 -19.47 -59.26 35.54
CA PHE A 9 -19.52 -58.30 34.42
C PHE A 9 -18.51 -57.18 34.70
N GLY A 10 -17.36 -57.24 34.00
CA GLY A 10 -16.35 -56.15 34.06
C GLY A 10 -16.76 -54.97 33.19
N ILE A 11 -17.10 -53.85 33.78
CA ILE A 11 -17.35 -52.59 33.09
C ILE A 11 -15.99 -51.96 32.79
N ILE A 12 -15.58 -51.96 31.53
CA ILE A 12 -14.42 -51.20 31.04
C ILE A 12 -14.88 -49.76 30.83
N LEU A 13 -14.50 -48.88 31.76
CA LEU A 13 -14.72 -47.44 31.66
C LEU A 13 -13.64 -46.85 30.74
N ALA A 14 -13.96 -46.68 29.44
CA ALA A 14 -13.09 -46.00 28.48
C ALA A 14 -13.08 -44.48 28.83
N ALA A 15 -12.02 -43.98 29.43
CA ALA A 15 -11.79 -42.57 29.65
C ALA A 15 -11.45 -41.92 28.30
N PHE A 16 -12.44 -41.26 27.70
CA PHE A 16 -12.19 -40.32 26.58
C PHE A 16 -11.47 -39.09 27.14
N THR A 17 -10.17 -39.05 27.06
CA THR A 17 -9.41 -37.83 27.26
C THR A 17 -9.63 -36.90 26.04
N SER A 18 -10.59 -35.99 26.13
CA SER A 18 -10.71 -34.87 25.20
C SER A 18 -9.47 -33.99 25.33
N THR A 19 -8.52 -34.14 24.46
CA THR A 19 -7.45 -33.16 24.27
C THR A 19 -8.11 -31.92 23.69
N ALA A 20 -8.39 -30.93 24.55
CA ALA A 20 -8.72 -29.59 24.09
C ALA A 20 -7.50 -29.10 23.32
N THR A 21 -7.58 -29.09 21.99
CA THR A 21 -6.61 -28.43 21.14
C THR A 21 -6.80 -26.93 21.41
N TYR A 22 -5.99 -26.35 22.27
CA TYR A 22 -5.83 -24.90 22.34
C TYR A 22 -5.28 -24.50 20.97
N ALA A 23 -6.11 -23.81 20.16
CA ALA A 23 -5.59 -23.14 18.99
C ALA A 23 -4.49 -22.18 19.46
N ALA A 24 -3.25 -22.41 19.05
CA ALA A 24 -2.16 -21.52 19.37
C ALA A 24 -2.54 -20.09 18.88
N GLU A 25 -2.32 -19.10 19.72
CA GLU A 25 -2.57 -17.72 19.35
C GLU A 25 -1.68 -17.38 18.15
N LYS A 26 -2.30 -16.88 17.06
CA LYS A 26 -1.57 -16.56 15.82
C LYS A 26 -0.55 -15.46 16.10
N PHE A 27 0.59 -15.54 15.40
CA PHE A 27 1.60 -14.47 15.41
C PHE A 27 0.97 -13.15 14.98
N LYS A 28 1.11 -12.11 15.79
CA LYS A 28 0.41 -10.83 15.58
C LYS A 28 1.34 -9.76 15.03
N VAL A 29 0.99 -9.23 13.86
CA VAL A 29 1.72 -8.19 13.14
C VAL A 29 0.89 -6.93 13.05
N ILE A 30 1.50 -5.80 13.35
CA ILE A 30 0.92 -4.48 13.12
C ILE A 30 1.72 -3.74 12.07
N THR A 31 1.04 -3.04 11.17
CA THR A 31 1.68 -2.21 10.14
C THR A 31 1.28 -0.76 10.32
N THR A 32 2.08 0.16 9.82
CA THR A 32 1.80 1.59 9.93
C THR A 32 0.58 2.00 9.11
N PHE A 33 0.41 1.46 7.91
CA PHE A 33 -0.73 1.80 7.05
C PHE A 33 -1.23 0.61 6.21
N THR A 34 -2.38 0.82 5.57
CA THR A 34 -3.20 -0.23 4.96
C THR A 34 -2.52 -0.99 3.83
N ILE A 35 -1.65 -0.33 3.05
CA ILE A 35 -0.96 -0.95 1.90
C ILE A 35 0.04 -2.00 2.38
N ILE A 36 0.86 -1.68 3.39
CA ILE A 36 1.78 -2.67 3.99
C ILE A 36 0.97 -3.80 4.65
N ALA A 37 -0.20 -3.46 5.26
CA ALA A 37 -1.05 -4.48 5.86
C ALA A 37 -1.57 -5.49 4.83
N ASP A 38 -1.98 -5.03 3.66
CA ASP A 38 -2.45 -5.94 2.58
C ASP A 38 -1.30 -6.81 2.07
N MET A 39 -0.13 -6.22 1.78
CA MET A 39 1.05 -6.99 1.39
C MET A 39 1.40 -8.05 2.44
N ALA A 40 1.42 -7.66 3.72
CA ALA A 40 1.73 -8.56 4.82
C ALA A 40 0.67 -9.66 5.00
N LYS A 41 -0.61 -9.37 4.80
CA LYS A 41 -1.69 -10.38 4.80
C LYS A 41 -1.50 -11.40 3.68
N ASN A 42 -1.13 -10.95 2.48
CA ASN A 42 -0.88 -11.84 1.35
C ASN A 42 0.32 -12.76 1.60
N VAL A 43 1.36 -12.29 2.28
CA VAL A 43 2.52 -13.11 2.66
C VAL A 43 2.20 -14.02 3.84
N ALA A 44 1.51 -13.50 4.85
CA ALA A 44 1.19 -14.24 6.06
C ALA A 44 0.16 -15.36 5.82
N GLY A 45 -0.81 -15.13 4.93
CA GLY A 45 -1.95 -16.03 4.79
C GLY A 45 -2.67 -16.19 6.12
N ASP A 46 -3.00 -17.45 6.46
CA ASP A 46 -3.65 -17.79 7.72
C ASP A 46 -2.68 -18.00 8.90
N ALA A 47 -1.36 -17.93 8.66
CA ALA A 47 -0.35 -18.21 9.67
C ALA A 47 -0.19 -17.08 10.70
N ALA A 48 -0.43 -15.83 10.30
CA ALA A 48 -0.35 -14.68 11.23
C ALA A 48 -1.60 -13.79 11.13
N GLU A 49 -1.86 -13.04 12.21
CA GLU A 49 -2.87 -11.99 12.26
C GLU A 49 -2.23 -10.66 11.91
N VAL A 50 -2.66 -10.01 10.81
CA VAL A 50 -2.11 -8.74 10.37
C VAL A 50 -3.16 -7.65 10.44
N SER A 51 -2.82 -6.51 11.05
CA SER A 51 -3.68 -5.33 11.10
C SER A 51 -2.90 -4.04 10.85
N SER A 52 -3.60 -2.98 10.49
CA SER A 52 -3.04 -1.64 10.24
C SER A 52 -3.34 -0.68 11.38
N ILE A 53 -2.42 0.25 11.66
CA ILE A 53 -2.67 1.39 12.56
C ILE A 53 -3.64 2.34 11.89
N THR A 54 -3.32 2.81 10.67
CA THR A 54 -4.24 3.68 9.92
C THR A 54 -5.45 2.90 9.41
N LYS A 55 -6.53 3.62 9.19
CA LYS A 55 -7.79 3.06 8.63
C LYS A 55 -7.79 3.18 7.10
N PRO A 56 -8.63 2.40 6.40
CA PRO A 56 -8.92 2.66 5.00
C PRO A 56 -9.35 4.11 4.75
N ASP A 57 -8.98 4.63 3.60
CA ASP A 57 -9.25 5.99 3.12
C ASP A 57 -8.65 7.11 4.00
N ALA A 58 -7.74 6.78 4.93
CA ALA A 58 -7.07 7.76 5.79
C ALA A 58 -5.87 8.40 5.08
N GLU A 59 -5.69 9.70 5.32
CA GLU A 59 -4.45 10.40 5.09
C GLU A 59 -3.37 9.83 6.01
N ILE A 60 -2.14 9.61 5.52
CA ILE A 60 -1.09 8.87 6.25
C ILE A 60 0.08 9.72 6.71
N HIS A 61 0.31 10.90 6.11
CA HIS A 61 1.45 11.75 6.42
C HIS A 61 1.30 12.45 7.79
N GLU A 62 0.10 12.94 8.08
CA GLU A 62 -0.23 13.64 9.33
C GLU A 62 -1.24 12.88 10.19
N TYR A 63 -1.24 11.56 10.07
CA TYR A 63 -2.16 10.71 10.83
C TYR A 63 -2.03 10.92 12.34
N GLN A 64 -3.16 11.05 13.01
CA GLN A 64 -3.22 11.16 14.47
C GLN A 64 -3.80 9.87 15.07
N PRO A 65 -2.96 9.00 15.65
CA PRO A 65 -3.43 7.75 16.24
C PRO A 65 -4.43 7.99 17.36
N THR A 66 -5.50 7.22 17.32
CA THR A 66 -6.56 7.23 18.34
C THR A 66 -6.31 6.15 19.41
N PRO A 67 -6.98 6.23 20.60
CA PRO A 67 -6.94 5.14 21.57
C PRO A 67 -7.36 3.78 21.01
N GLY A 68 -8.24 3.76 20.00
CA GLY A 68 -8.64 2.53 19.30
C GLY A 68 -7.49 1.91 18.50
N ASP A 69 -6.63 2.74 17.91
CA ASP A 69 -5.47 2.29 17.15
C ASP A 69 -4.41 1.68 18.08
N ILE A 70 -4.19 2.30 19.24
CA ILE A 70 -3.33 1.76 20.30
C ILE A 70 -3.86 0.40 20.78
N LYS A 71 -5.17 0.28 20.98
CA LYS A 71 -5.80 -0.99 21.40
C LYS A 71 -5.61 -2.10 20.35
N ARG A 72 -5.74 -1.79 19.05
CA ARG A 72 -5.49 -2.77 17.97
C ARG A 72 -4.05 -3.26 17.96
N ALA A 73 -3.10 -2.38 18.24
CA ALA A 73 -1.68 -2.71 18.28
C ALA A 73 -1.24 -3.49 19.52
N GLN A 74 -2.09 -3.58 20.56
CA GLN A 74 -1.77 -4.34 21.76
C GLN A 74 -1.54 -5.82 21.45
N GLY A 75 -0.48 -6.39 22.03
CA GLY A 75 -0.09 -7.78 21.82
C GLY A 75 0.61 -8.04 20.48
N ALA A 76 0.90 -7.01 19.67
CA ALA A 76 1.72 -7.19 18.49
C ALA A 76 3.12 -7.69 18.82
N GLN A 77 3.63 -8.60 17.99
CA GLN A 77 4.93 -9.24 18.14
C GLN A 77 5.93 -8.75 17.07
N LEU A 78 5.41 -8.06 16.04
CA LEU A 78 6.19 -7.44 14.98
C LEU A 78 5.49 -6.16 14.48
N ILE A 79 6.28 -5.12 14.20
CA ILE A 79 5.84 -3.89 13.55
C ILE A 79 6.49 -3.81 12.18
N LEU A 80 5.71 -3.49 11.15
CA LEU A 80 6.20 -3.19 9.81
C LEU A 80 5.93 -1.72 9.49
N SER A 81 6.98 -0.95 9.21
CA SER A 81 6.93 0.47 8.87
C SER A 81 7.50 0.75 7.48
N ASN A 82 7.05 1.82 6.83
CA ASN A 82 7.60 2.24 5.54
C ASN A 82 9.01 2.81 5.69
N GLY A 83 9.20 3.70 6.64
CA GLY A 83 10.40 4.51 6.72
C GLY A 83 10.42 5.65 5.70
N MET A 84 11.61 6.11 5.27
CA MET A 84 11.78 7.25 4.35
C MET A 84 11.08 8.54 4.82
N HIS A 85 10.93 8.72 6.13
CA HIS A 85 10.24 9.85 6.77
C HIS A 85 8.73 9.95 6.47
N LEU A 86 8.07 8.87 6.08
CA LEU A 86 6.62 8.86 5.87
C LEU A 86 5.88 9.09 7.18
N GLU A 87 6.12 8.21 8.15
CA GLU A 87 5.34 8.16 9.39
C GLU A 87 6.00 8.99 10.51
N THR A 88 6.02 10.32 10.36
CA THR A 88 6.60 11.21 11.38
C THR A 88 5.87 11.13 12.73
N TRP A 89 4.57 10.84 12.69
CA TRP A 89 3.71 10.61 13.85
C TRP A 89 3.99 9.29 14.58
N PHE A 90 4.58 8.31 13.89
CA PHE A 90 4.75 6.94 14.39
C PHE A 90 5.68 6.86 15.60
N LYS A 91 6.69 7.73 15.69
CA LYS A 91 7.62 7.76 16.82
C LYS A 91 6.90 7.87 18.17
N ARG A 92 5.92 8.77 18.28
CA ARG A 92 5.09 8.93 19.51
C ARG A 92 4.23 7.70 19.77
N PHE A 93 3.68 7.09 18.71
CA PHE A 93 2.91 5.87 18.82
C PHE A 93 3.79 4.70 19.32
N TYR A 94 4.98 4.55 18.75
CA TYR A 94 5.94 3.49 19.08
C TYR A 94 6.42 3.54 20.53
N GLU A 95 6.43 4.70 21.17
CA GLU A 95 6.77 4.82 22.61
C GLU A 95 5.88 3.96 23.51
N ASN A 96 4.68 3.63 23.08
CA ASN A 96 3.77 2.72 23.79
C ASN A 96 4.07 1.23 23.50
N MET A 97 4.99 0.92 22.59
CA MET A 97 5.29 -0.44 22.10
C MET A 97 6.80 -0.75 22.14
N LYS A 98 7.55 -0.17 23.07
CA LYS A 98 9.03 -0.14 23.13
C LYS A 98 9.75 -1.49 23.02
N ASN A 99 9.07 -2.60 23.28
CA ASN A 99 9.67 -3.93 23.26
C ASN A 99 9.28 -4.76 22.04
N VAL A 100 8.51 -4.20 21.11
CA VAL A 100 8.11 -4.89 19.88
C VAL A 100 9.13 -4.56 18.79
N PRO A 101 9.72 -5.56 18.13
CA PRO A 101 10.65 -5.30 17.02
C PRO A 101 9.95 -4.58 15.87
N GLU A 102 10.65 -3.60 15.31
CA GLU A 102 10.24 -2.86 14.12
C GLU A 102 11.14 -3.22 12.94
N VAL A 103 10.52 -3.43 11.77
CA VAL A 103 11.22 -3.66 10.50
C VAL A 103 10.73 -2.64 9.46
N THR A 104 11.68 -1.89 8.90
CA THR A 104 11.43 -0.96 7.80
C THR A 104 11.41 -1.74 6.48
N VAL A 105 10.25 -1.77 5.82
CA VAL A 105 10.02 -2.59 4.62
C VAL A 105 10.58 -1.99 3.33
N THR A 106 11.04 -0.73 3.33
CA THR A 106 11.74 -0.10 2.20
C THR A 106 13.25 -0.37 2.18
N THR A 107 13.77 -1.17 3.10
CA THR A 107 15.21 -1.51 3.14
C THR A 107 15.67 -2.05 1.79
N GLY A 108 16.78 -1.51 1.26
CA GLY A 108 17.34 -1.93 -0.03
C GLY A 108 16.76 -1.19 -1.25
N ILE A 109 15.70 -0.41 -1.11
CA ILE A 109 15.18 0.44 -2.19
C ILE A 109 16.10 1.66 -2.35
N VAL A 110 16.45 1.97 -3.60
CA VAL A 110 17.14 3.22 -3.95
C VAL A 110 16.11 4.35 -3.97
N PRO A 111 16.17 5.30 -3.03
CA PRO A 111 15.15 6.34 -2.94
C PRO A 111 15.27 7.38 -4.06
N MET A 112 14.13 7.83 -4.57
CA MET A 112 14.05 9.04 -5.38
C MET A 112 13.98 10.26 -4.46
N GLY A 113 14.63 11.35 -4.86
CA GLY A 113 14.61 12.59 -4.08
C GLY A 113 13.37 13.44 -4.39
N ILE A 114 12.85 14.11 -3.38
CA ILE A 114 11.86 15.17 -3.56
C ILE A 114 12.58 16.38 -4.18
N THR A 115 12.04 16.95 -5.25
CA THR A 115 12.72 17.96 -6.06
C THR A 115 12.33 19.41 -5.72
N GLU A 116 11.26 19.63 -4.95
CA GLU A 116 10.71 20.95 -4.64
C GLU A 116 10.22 21.03 -3.18
N GLY A 117 9.98 22.26 -2.72
CA GLY A 117 9.37 22.55 -1.42
C GLY A 117 10.28 22.35 -0.21
N PRO A 118 9.70 22.34 1.01
CA PRO A 118 10.46 22.26 2.27
C PRO A 118 11.24 20.95 2.44
N TYR A 119 10.82 19.89 1.75
CA TYR A 119 11.44 18.57 1.81
C TYR A 119 12.39 18.28 0.64
N ASN A 120 12.76 19.30 -0.14
CA ASN A 120 13.72 19.14 -1.25
C ASN A 120 14.99 18.41 -0.80
N GLY A 121 15.40 17.41 -1.57
CA GLY A 121 16.55 16.55 -1.28
C GLY A 121 16.28 15.42 -0.29
N LYS A 122 15.12 15.38 0.36
CA LYS A 122 14.72 14.24 1.20
C LYS A 122 14.20 13.10 0.32
N PRO A 123 14.27 11.84 0.79
CA PRO A 123 13.68 10.72 0.06
C PRO A 123 12.17 10.88 -0.09
N ASN A 124 11.66 10.59 -1.31
CA ASN A 124 10.24 10.46 -1.55
C ASN A 124 9.76 9.13 -0.92
N PRO A 125 8.80 9.14 0.01
CA PRO A 125 8.41 7.94 0.73
C PRO A 125 7.52 6.97 -0.06
N HIS A 126 6.89 7.41 -1.17
CA HIS A 126 5.86 6.66 -1.91
C HIS A 126 6.45 5.53 -2.78
N ALA A 127 7.42 4.80 -2.23
CA ALA A 127 8.14 3.76 -2.96
C ALA A 127 7.26 2.57 -3.36
N TRP A 128 6.15 2.32 -2.63
CA TRP A 128 5.16 1.28 -2.96
C TRP A 128 4.43 1.53 -4.29
N MET A 129 4.43 2.76 -4.80
CA MET A 129 3.82 3.07 -6.09
C MET A 129 4.61 2.49 -7.28
N SER A 130 5.86 2.11 -7.08
CA SER A 130 6.61 1.29 -8.03
C SER A 130 6.23 -0.18 -7.87
N PRO A 131 5.70 -0.85 -8.91
CA PRO A 131 5.49 -2.30 -8.86
C PRO A 131 6.78 -3.08 -8.61
N ASP A 132 7.91 -2.62 -9.16
CA ASP A 132 9.22 -3.26 -8.98
C ASP A 132 9.70 -3.13 -7.53
N ASN A 133 9.52 -1.96 -6.90
CA ASN A 133 9.77 -1.81 -5.47
C ASN A 133 8.78 -2.65 -4.64
N GLY A 134 7.54 -2.80 -5.08
CA GLY A 134 6.55 -3.67 -4.43
C GLY A 134 7.06 -5.09 -4.20
N LEU A 135 7.86 -5.63 -5.12
CA LEU A 135 8.51 -6.94 -4.94
C LEU A 135 9.53 -6.91 -3.78
N ILE A 136 10.26 -5.81 -3.61
CA ILE A 136 11.21 -5.63 -2.50
C ILE A 136 10.47 -5.52 -1.16
N TYR A 137 9.33 -4.80 -1.12
CA TYR A 137 8.47 -4.79 0.06
C TYR A 137 8.04 -6.19 0.47
N VAL A 138 7.58 -6.98 -0.50
CA VAL A 138 7.14 -8.37 -0.25
C VAL A 138 8.28 -9.23 0.28
N ASP A 139 9.50 -9.10 -0.27
CA ASP A 139 10.67 -9.83 0.21
C ASP A 139 11.05 -9.41 1.64
N ASN A 140 11.06 -8.11 1.95
CA ASN A 140 11.37 -7.61 3.30
C ASN A 140 10.32 -8.06 4.33
N ILE A 141 9.03 -8.05 3.95
CA ILE A 141 7.93 -8.56 4.79
C ILE A 141 8.11 -10.06 5.06
N ARG A 142 8.39 -10.86 4.01
CA ARG A 142 8.69 -12.29 4.14
C ARG A 142 9.85 -12.53 5.10
N ASP A 143 10.96 -11.84 4.91
CA ASP A 143 12.16 -12.03 5.72
C ASP A 143 11.93 -11.65 7.18
N ALA A 144 11.13 -10.60 7.43
CA ALA A 144 10.70 -10.23 8.77
C ALA A 144 9.84 -11.32 9.41
N LEU A 145 8.84 -11.83 8.71
CA LEU A 145 7.96 -12.90 9.21
C LEU A 145 8.75 -14.18 9.48
N VAL A 146 9.61 -14.62 8.56
CA VAL A 146 10.49 -15.80 8.75
C VAL A 146 11.39 -15.63 9.99
N LYS A 147 11.93 -14.43 10.21
CA LYS A 147 12.83 -14.16 11.34
C LYS A 147 12.11 -14.22 12.69
N TYR A 148 10.90 -13.67 12.78
CA TYR A 148 10.19 -13.50 14.05
C TYR A 148 9.13 -14.56 14.32
N ASP A 149 8.74 -15.32 13.29
CA ASP A 149 7.83 -16.47 13.37
C ASP A 149 8.33 -17.64 12.49
N PRO A 150 9.48 -18.23 12.84
CA PRO A 150 10.16 -19.24 12.02
C PRO A 150 9.36 -20.54 11.85
N GLU A 151 8.39 -20.83 12.72
CA GLU A 151 7.57 -22.04 12.62
C GLU A 151 6.71 -22.06 11.34
N ASN A 152 6.38 -20.87 10.80
CA ASN A 152 5.59 -20.69 9.59
C ASN A 152 6.41 -20.27 8.35
N ALA A 153 7.74 -20.41 8.40
CA ALA A 153 8.67 -19.92 7.37
C ALA A 153 8.33 -20.39 5.95
N ASP A 154 8.03 -21.69 5.78
CA ASP A 154 7.71 -22.27 4.46
C ASP A 154 6.45 -21.63 3.85
N THR A 155 5.43 -21.37 4.68
CA THR A 155 4.21 -20.67 4.26
C THR A 155 4.52 -19.26 3.77
N TYR A 156 5.33 -18.52 4.51
CA TYR A 156 5.70 -17.15 4.16
C TYR A 156 6.52 -17.08 2.87
N MET A 157 7.49 -17.98 2.70
CA MET A 157 8.30 -18.07 1.50
C MET A 157 7.44 -18.40 0.27
N HIS A 158 6.56 -19.39 0.38
CA HIS A 158 5.65 -19.77 -0.72
C HIS A 158 4.71 -18.63 -1.09
N ASN A 159 4.03 -18.03 -0.11
CA ASN A 159 3.05 -16.99 -0.35
C ASN A 159 3.68 -15.73 -0.95
N ALA A 160 4.88 -15.35 -0.48
CA ALA A 160 5.60 -14.20 -1.03
C ALA A 160 5.89 -14.39 -2.52
N GLU A 161 6.36 -15.58 -2.93
CA GLU A 161 6.63 -15.86 -4.33
C GLU A 161 5.36 -15.81 -5.19
N VAL A 162 4.27 -16.42 -4.73
CA VAL A 162 2.96 -16.37 -5.41
C VAL A 162 2.46 -14.93 -5.53
N TYR A 163 2.62 -14.12 -4.48
CA TYR A 163 2.14 -12.74 -4.48
C TYR A 163 2.97 -11.84 -5.41
N LYS A 164 4.30 -11.99 -5.44
CA LYS A 164 5.16 -11.29 -6.40
C LYS A 164 4.77 -11.60 -7.85
N GLN A 165 4.50 -12.86 -8.17
CA GLN A 165 4.02 -13.24 -9.50
C GLN A 165 2.69 -12.56 -9.86
N LYS A 166 1.75 -12.44 -8.91
CA LYS A 166 0.48 -11.73 -9.12
C LYS A 166 0.70 -10.24 -9.40
N ILE A 167 1.59 -9.57 -8.65
CA ILE A 167 1.94 -8.16 -8.87
C ILE A 167 2.47 -7.99 -10.29
N THR A 168 3.47 -8.77 -10.69
CA THR A 168 4.08 -8.69 -12.03
C THR A 168 3.04 -8.94 -13.12
N ALA A 169 2.26 -10.01 -13.04
CA ALA A 169 1.23 -10.35 -14.03
C ALA A 169 0.14 -9.27 -14.16
N THR A 170 -0.11 -8.50 -13.11
CA THR A 170 -1.09 -7.41 -13.15
C THR A 170 -0.57 -6.19 -13.89
N ILE A 171 0.73 -5.87 -13.74
CA ILE A 171 1.30 -4.62 -14.26
C ILE A 171 1.79 -4.76 -15.71
N GLU A 172 2.32 -5.90 -16.11
CA GLU A 172 2.87 -6.07 -17.46
C GLU A 172 1.91 -5.66 -18.61
N PRO A 173 0.62 -6.05 -18.61
CA PRO A 173 -0.32 -5.61 -19.64
C PRO A 173 -0.55 -4.09 -19.65
N LEU A 174 -0.41 -3.42 -18.50
CA LEU A 174 -0.57 -1.97 -18.38
C LEU A 174 0.68 -1.23 -18.90
N ARG A 175 1.88 -1.77 -18.67
CA ARG A 175 3.13 -1.26 -19.28
C ARG A 175 3.04 -1.28 -20.80
N GLU A 176 2.60 -2.38 -21.39
CA GLU A 176 2.38 -2.49 -22.83
C GLU A 176 1.36 -1.47 -23.37
N GLN A 177 0.35 -1.11 -22.58
CA GLN A 177 -0.60 -0.08 -22.98
C GLN A 177 0.00 1.33 -22.93
N VAL A 178 0.86 1.63 -21.94
CA VAL A 178 1.59 2.91 -21.90
C VAL A 178 2.47 3.09 -23.14
N GLU A 179 3.06 2.02 -23.67
CA GLU A 179 3.89 2.08 -24.86
C GLU A 179 3.13 2.56 -26.11
N LYS A 180 1.80 2.44 -26.14
CA LYS A 180 0.94 2.98 -27.23
C LYS A 180 0.80 4.50 -27.18
N VAL A 181 1.13 5.12 -26.05
CA VAL A 181 1.15 6.59 -25.91
C VAL A 181 2.47 7.11 -26.49
N PRO A 182 2.46 8.09 -27.41
CA PRO A 182 3.69 8.71 -27.92
C PRO A 182 4.55 9.27 -26.80
N VAL A 183 5.87 9.12 -26.90
CA VAL A 183 6.83 9.47 -25.83
C VAL A 183 6.69 10.93 -25.38
N GLU A 184 6.43 11.85 -26.30
CA GLU A 184 6.20 13.28 -26.01
C GLU A 184 4.90 13.54 -25.23
N GLN A 185 3.94 12.63 -25.29
CA GLN A 185 2.64 12.70 -24.60
C GLN A 185 2.62 11.90 -23.28
N ARG A 186 3.71 11.20 -22.94
CA ARG A 186 3.82 10.40 -21.72
C ARG A 186 4.06 11.29 -20.51
N TRP A 187 2.99 11.88 -19.98
CA TRP A 187 3.01 12.71 -18.78
C TRP A 187 2.03 12.20 -17.75
N LEU A 188 2.48 12.14 -16.51
CA LEU A 188 1.64 11.94 -15.33
C LEU A 188 1.54 13.27 -14.59
N VAL A 189 0.37 13.90 -14.68
CA VAL A 189 0.09 15.19 -14.01
C VAL A 189 -0.89 14.94 -12.88
N SER A 190 -0.41 15.04 -11.64
CA SER A 190 -1.14 14.74 -10.41
C SER A 190 -1.29 15.97 -9.51
N SER A 191 -1.98 15.81 -8.40
CA SER A 191 -2.07 16.84 -7.37
C SER A 191 -0.75 16.96 -6.60
N GLU A 192 -0.28 15.84 -6.03
CA GLU A 192 0.96 15.76 -5.27
C GLU A 192 2.06 15.00 -6.02
N GLY A 193 3.32 15.24 -5.64
CA GLY A 193 4.50 14.53 -6.18
C GLY A 193 4.68 13.11 -5.63
N ALA A 194 3.58 12.35 -5.53
CA ALA A 194 3.54 11.02 -4.92
C ALA A 194 3.80 9.87 -5.91
N PHE A 195 3.85 10.16 -7.21
CA PHE A 195 3.91 9.14 -8.26
C PHE A 195 5.27 9.00 -8.94
N SER A 196 6.33 9.60 -8.40
CA SER A 196 7.66 9.62 -9.03
C SER A 196 8.18 8.23 -9.38
N TYR A 197 7.99 7.25 -8.49
CA TYR A 197 8.42 5.87 -8.73
C TYR A 197 7.57 5.18 -9.82
N LEU A 198 6.25 5.39 -9.82
CA LEU A 198 5.37 4.85 -10.86
C LEU A 198 5.68 5.48 -12.22
N ALA A 199 5.88 6.80 -12.26
CA ALA A 199 6.24 7.52 -13.47
C ALA A 199 7.56 7.00 -14.06
N ARG A 200 8.58 6.79 -13.23
CA ARG A 200 9.85 6.18 -13.63
C ARG A 200 9.63 4.80 -14.27
N ASP A 201 8.89 3.92 -13.60
CA ASP A 201 8.71 2.53 -14.02
C ASP A 201 7.86 2.40 -15.30
N LEU A 202 6.99 3.38 -15.55
CA LEU A 202 6.17 3.45 -16.76
C LEU A 202 6.78 4.34 -17.87
N GLY A 203 7.96 4.92 -17.68
CA GLY A 203 8.58 5.83 -18.65
C GLY A 203 7.75 7.10 -18.89
N LEU A 204 7.05 7.60 -17.86
CA LEU A 204 6.30 8.85 -17.86
C LEU A 204 7.14 9.99 -17.30
N LYS A 205 6.90 11.20 -17.76
CA LYS A 205 7.36 12.44 -17.11
C LYS A 205 6.36 12.84 -16.05
N GLU A 206 6.84 13.18 -14.86
CA GLU A 206 5.99 13.62 -13.75
C GLU A 206 5.85 15.15 -13.74
N LEU A 207 4.64 15.62 -13.46
CA LEU A 207 4.33 17.01 -13.12
C LEU A 207 3.25 17.01 -12.04
N TYR A 208 3.36 17.87 -11.05
CA TYR A 208 2.40 17.93 -9.94
C TYR A 208 2.10 19.38 -9.53
N LEU A 209 0.93 19.57 -8.92
CA LEU A 209 0.49 20.87 -8.43
C LEU A 209 1.30 21.32 -7.22
N TRP A 210 1.52 20.43 -6.25
CA TRP A 210 2.33 20.73 -5.05
C TRP A 210 3.27 19.57 -4.70
N PRO A 211 4.40 19.91 -4.05
CA PRO A 211 5.34 18.90 -3.57
C PRO A 211 4.76 18.15 -2.38
N ILE A 212 5.37 17.03 -2.08
CA ILE A 212 5.02 16.14 -0.97
C ILE A 212 5.01 16.90 0.37
N ASN A 213 4.00 16.62 1.20
CA ASN A 213 3.82 17.23 2.53
C ASN A 213 3.75 18.75 2.48
N SER A 214 3.11 19.32 1.48
CA SER A 214 2.94 20.76 1.36
C SER A 214 1.85 21.28 2.28
N ASP A 215 2.18 22.23 3.15
CA ASP A 215 1.20 22.95 3.98
C ASP A 215 0.21 23.80 3.15
N GLN A 216 0.48 23.99 1.86
CA GLN A 216 -0.34 24.79 0.96
C GLN A 216 -0.65 24.01 -0.32
N GLU A 217 -1.87 23.58 -0.42
CA GLU A 217 -2.38 22.78 -1.54
C GLU A 217 -3.27 23.60 -2.47
N GLY A 218 -3.07 23.46 -3.77
CA GLY A 218 -3.93 24.03 -4.81
C GLY A 218 -3.92 25.56 -4.84
N THR A 219 -2.83 26.22 -4.44
CA THR A 219 -2.72 27.68 -4.51
C THR A 219 -2.79 28.18 -5.96
N PRO A 220 -3.26 29.43 -6.20
CA PRO A 220 -3.31 30.00 -7.56
C PRO A 220 -1.95 29.98 -8.28
N GLN A 221 -0.83 30.09 -7.54
CA GLN A 221 0.50 30.02 -8.11
C GLN A 221 0.85 28.61 -8.58
N GLN A 222 0.54 27.59 -7.79
CA GLN A 222 0.74 26.18 -8.14
C GLN A 222 -0.08 25.79 -9.36
N VAL A 223 -1.37 26.14 -9.39
CA VAL A 223 -2.26 25.91 -10.52
C VAL A 223 -1.70 26.57 -11.78
N ARG A 224 -1.30 27.84 -11.72
CA ARG A 224 -0.73 28.60 -12.86
C ARG A 224 0.50 27.93 -13.43
N LYS A 225 1.46 27.53 -12.57
CA LYS A 225 2.67 26.81 -12.94
C LYS A 225 2.34 25.59 -13.80
N VAL A 226 1.39 24.78 -13.33
CA VAL A 226 0.99 23.54 -14.03
C VAL A 226 0.24 23.86 -15.32
N VAL A 227 -0.67 24.83 -15.35
CA VAL A 227 -1.36 25.30 -16.56
C VAL A 227 -0.37 25.68 -17.66
N GLU A 228 0.69 26.44 -17.31
CA GLU A 228 1.74 26.85 -18.26
C GLU A 228 2.47 25.63 -18.86
N GLN A 229 2.83 24.64 -18.02
CA GLN A 229 3.51 23.43 -18.48
C GLN A 229 2.59 22.53 -19.34
N VAL A 230 1.34 22.37 -18.92
CA VAL A 230 0.34 21.57 -19.66
C VAL A 230 0.11 22.16 -21.06
N ARG A 231 0.00 23.49 -21.18
CA ARG A 231 -0.12 24.18 -22.48
C ARG A 231 1.14 24.04 -23.31
N LYS A 232 2.31 24.27 -22.71
CA LYS A 232 3.61 24.23 -23.39
C LYS A 232 3.88 22.87 -24.03
N TYR A 233 3.58 21.79 -23.32
CA TYR A 233 3.87 20.43 -23.76
C TYR A 233 2.65 19.70 -24.34
N HIS A 234 1.52 20.40 -24.48
CA HIS A 234 0.26 19.83 -24.99
C HIS A 234 -0.14 18.54 -24.28
N ILE A 235 0.00 18.54 -22.94
CA ILE A 235 -0.24 17.36 -22.12
C ILE A 235 -1.72 16.93 -22.25
N PRO A 236 -1.98 15.62 -22.53
CA PRO A 236 -3.33 15.18 -22.88
C PRO A 236 -4.27 15.08 -21.67
N ALA A 237 -3.77 14.75 -20.50
CA ALA A 237 -4.61 14.49 -19.33
C ALA A 237 -3.99 15.00 -18.02
N VAL A 238 -4.86 15.31 -17.06
CA VAL A 238 -4.55 15.71 -15.67
C VAL A 238 -5.38 14.86 -14.73
N PHE A 239 -4.83 14.48 -13.59
CA PHE A 239 -5.44 13.60 -12.60
C PHE A 239 -5.48 14.27 -11.22
N SER A 240 -6.33 13.78 -10.33
CA SER A 240 -6.29 14.10 -8.89
C SER A 240 -6.10 12.83 -8.06
N GLU A 241 -5.91 12.99 -6.78
CA GLU A 241 -5.76 11.87 -5.84
C GLU A 241 -7.01 11.72 -4.97
N SER A 242 -7.20 10.51 -4.40
CA SER A 242 -8.37 10.17 -3.61
C SER A 242 -8.41 10.87 -2.25
N THR A 243 -7.24 11.22 -1.69
CA THR A 243 -7.09 11.80 -0.35
C THR A 243 -7.14 13.33 -0.32
N VAL A 244 -7.14 13.98 -1.50
CA VAL A 244 -7.13 15.45 -1.62
C VAL A 244 -8.26 15.96 -2.52
N SER A 245 -8.49 17.28 -2.52
CA SER A 245 -9.51 17.91 -3.36
C SER A 245 -9.17 17.83 -4.85
N ASP A 246 -10.11 17.40 -5.68
CA ASP A 246 -9.98 17.36 -7.14
C ASP A 246 -10.12 18.72 -7.85
N LYS A 247 -10.57 19.77 -7.11
CA LYS A 247 -10.85 21.10 -7.67
C LYS A 247 -9.66 21.74 -8.40
N PRO A 248 -8.42 21.73 -7.85
CA PRO A 248 -7.26 22.30 -8.54
C PRO A 248 -6.92 21.57 -9.83
N ALA A 249 -6.93 20.24 -9.85
CA ALA A 249 -6.69 19.44 -11.04
C ALA A 249 -7.75 19.68 -12.12
N ARG A 250 -9.03 19.71 -11.75
CA ARG A 250 -10.12 20.06 -12.66
C ARG A 250 -10.04 21.51 -13.18
N GLN A 251 -9.51 22.44 -12.40
CA GLN A 251 -9.23 23.79 -12.87
C GLN A 251 -8.17 23.79 -13.95
N VAL A 252 -7.04 23.09 -13.73
CA VAL A 252 -6.01 22.93 -14.77
C VAL A 252 -6.60 22.36 -16.05
N ALA A 253 -7.37 21.27 -15.95
CA ALA A 253 -8.01 20.66 -17.11
C ALA A 253 -8.92 21.65 -17.88
N ARG A 254 -9.77 22.40 -17.18
CA ARG A 254 -10.66 23.41 -17.82
C ARG A 254 -9.87 24.53 -18.49
N GLU A 255 -8.82 25.05 -17.84
CA GLU A 255 -8.06 26.19 -18.36
C GLU A 255 -7.16 25.81 -19.54
N THR A 256 -6.77 24.55 -19.66
CA THR A 256 -5.87 24.05 -20.70
C THR A 256 -6.59 23.32 -21.83
N GLY A 257 -7.83 22.89 -21.63
CA GLY A 257 -8.54 22.00 -22.54
C GLY A 257 -8.06 20.55 -22.48
N SER A 258 -7.22 20.20 -21.48
CA SER A 258 -6.78 18.82 -21.27
C SER A 258 -7.92 17.98 -20.66
N HIS A 259 -7.87 16.66 -20.92
CA HIS A 259 -8.81 15.73 -20.32
C HIS A 259 -8.58 15.60 -18.82
N TYR A 260 -9.67 15.64 -18.01
CA TYR A 260 -9.59 15.20 -16.60
C TYR A 260 -9.70 13.68 -16.56
N GLY A 261 -8.57 13.01 -16.37
CA GLY A 261 -8.45 11.55 -16.51
C GLY A 261 -9.03 10.76 -15.33
N GLY A 262 -9.33 11.43 -14.20
CA GLY A 262 -9.95 10.79 -13.04
C GLY A 262 -9.12 10.84 -11.77
N VAL A 263 -9.49 9.99 -10.82
CA VAL A 263 -8.90 9.90 -9.49
C VAL A 263 -7.87 8.77 -9.46
N LEU A 264 -6.70 9.05 -8.91
CA LEU A 264 -5.63 8.10 -8.62
C LEU A 264 -5.61 7.77 -7.13
N TYR A 265 -5.22 6.55 -6.80
CA TYR A 265 -5.10 6.08 -5.42
C TYR A 265 -3.62 5.89 -5.08
N VAL A 266 -3.19 6.40 -3.94
CA VAL A 266 -1.77 6.37 -3.53
C VAL A 266 -1.58 6.01 -2.05
N ASP A 267 -2.15 6.76 -1.11
CA ASP A 267 -1.79 6.72 0.31
C ASP A 267 -2.52 5.65 1.11
N SER A 268 -3.68 5.25 0.66
CA SER A 268 -4.52 4.31 1.41
C SER A 268 -5.27 3.36 0.49
N LEU A 269 -5.49 2.16 0.99
CA LEU A 269 -6.50 1.28 0.41
C LEU A 269 -7.89 1.77 0.82
N SER A 270 -8.86 1.52 -0.03
CA SER A 270 -10.27 1.74 0.29
C SER A 270 -10.82 0.68 1.25
N SER A 271 -12.02 0.89 1.74
CA SER A 271 -12.78 -0.16 2.40
C SER A 271 -13.01 -1.35 1.45
N GLU A 272 -13.40 -2.50 2.01
CA GLU A 272 -13.57 -3.77 1.28
C GLU A 272 -14.47 -3.66 0.04
N ASN A 273 -15.52 -2.83 0.11
CA ASN A 273 -16.45 -2.59 -1.01
C ASN A 273 -16.08 -1.37 -1.86
N GLY A 274 -14.92 -0.77 -1.61
CA GLY A 274 -14.45 0.40 -2.35
C GLY A 274 -13.65 0.01 -3.61
N PRO A 275 -13.12 1.02 -4.33
CA PRO A 275 -12.50 0.80 -5.63
C PRO A 275 -11.13 0.11 -5.57
N VAL A 276 -10.38 0.24 -4.47
CA VAL A 276 -9.01 -0.29 -4.30
C VAL A 276 -8.83 -0.99 -2.95
N PRO A 277 -9.54 -2.11 -2.69
CA PRO A 277 -9.47 -2.79 -1.40
C PRO A 277 -8.14 -3.53 -1.17
N THR A 278 -7.34 -3.76 -2.21
CA THR A 278 -6.03 -4.43 -2.14
C THR A 278 -4.93 -3.61 -2.82
N TYR A 279 -3.68 -3.90 -2.49
CA TYR A 279 -2.54 -3.27 -3.15
C TYR A 279 -2.49 -3.57 -4.66
N ILE A 280 -2.85 -4.77 -5.07
CA ILE A 280 -2.96 -5.12 -6.49
C ILE A 280 -4.05 -4.29 -7.18
N ASP A 281 -5.20 -4.10 -6.54
CA ASP A 281 -6.26 -3.22 -7.07
C ASP A 281 -5.80 -1.77 -7.15
N LEU A 282 -5.08 -1.26 -6.14
CA LEU A 282 -4.50 0.08 -6.16
C LEU A 282 -3.58 0.27 -7.36
N LEU A 283 -2.63 -0.62 -7.59
CA LEU A 283 -1.73 -0.57 -8.74
C LEU A 283 -2.50 -0.66 -10.06
N LYS A 284 -3.44 -1.60 -10.17
CA LYS A 284 -4.23 -1.83 -11.38
C LYS A 284 -5.13 -0.65 -11.73
N VAL A 285 -5.89 -0.16 -10.74
CA VAL A 285 -6.85 0.94 -10.94
C VAL A 285 -6.11 2.24 -11.24
N THR A 286 -5.07 2.57 -10.45
CA THR A 286 -4.30 3.79 -10.64
C THR A 286 -3.59 3.80 -11.99
N THR A 287 -2.83 2.75 -12.31
CA THR A 287 -2.13 2.65 -13.61
C THR A 287 -3.10 2.61 -14.78
N GLY A 288 -4.19 1.85 -14.66
CA GLY A 288 -5.24 1.80 -15.70
C GLY A 288 -5.93 3.14 -15.91
N THR A 289 -6.17 3.92 -14.87
CA THR A 289 -6.73 5.28 -14.95
C THR A 289 -5.77 6.22 -15.67
N VAL A 290 -4.46 6.14 -15.37
CA VAL A 290 -3.43 6.92 -16.06
C VAL A 290 -3.42 6.60 -17.56
N VAL A 291 -3.33 5.32 -17.91
CA VAL A 291 -3.30 4.87 -19.32
C VAL A 291 -4.55 5.33 -20.06
N LYS A 292 -5.73 5.04 -19.49
CA LYS A 292 -7.00 5.43 -20.11
C LYS A 292 -7.11 6.94 -20.28
N GLY A 293 -6.78 7.71 -19.24
CA GLY A 293 -6.85 9.18 -19.29
C GLY A 293 -5.95 9.78 -20.36
N LEU A 294 -4.73 9.25 -20.53
CA LEU A 294 -3.81 9.69 -21.58
C LEU A 294 -4.37 9.38 -22.98
N LEU A 295 -4.88 8.17 -23.22
CA LEU A 295 -5.44 7.77 -24.51
C LEU A 295 -6.71 8.56 -24.85
N ASP A 296 -7.64 8.74 -23.89
CA ASP A 296 -8.85 9.53 -24.05
C ASP A 296 -8.53 11.01 -24.34
N GLY A 297 -7.55 11.57 -23.64
CA GLY A 297 -7.11 12.95 -23.83
C GLY A 297 -6.45 13.20 -25.17
N MET A 298 -5.84 12.19 -25.77
CA MET A 298 -5.31 12.26 -27.14
C MET A 298 -6.41 12.18 -28.21
N SER A 299 -7.44 11.37 -27.96
CA SER A 299 -8.55 11.17 -28.91
C SER A 299 -9.49 12.35 -28.98
N ASN A 300 -9.49 13.23 -27.99
CA ASN A 300 -10.35 14.41 -27.89
C ASN A 300 -9.71 15.69 -28.45
N LYS A 301 -8.50 15.60 -29.01
CA LYS A 301 -7.78 16.67 -29.73
C LYS A 301 -7.89 16.48 -31.21
#